data_58289cf7b40386268d31cae26cbf2631
#
_entry.id   58289cf7b40386268d31cae26cbf2631
#
_cell.length_a   1.000
_cell.length_b   1.000
_cell.length_c   1.000
_cell.angle_alpha   90.00
_cell.angle_beta   90.00
_cell.angle_gamma   90.00
#
_symmetry.space_group_name_H-M   'P 1'
#
loop_
_entity.id
_entity.type
_entity.pdbx_description
1 polymer ?
#
loop_
_entity_poly.entity_id
_entity_poly.type
_entity_poly.pdbx_seq_one_letter_code
_entity_poly.pdbx_strand_id
1 'polypeptide(L)'
;MSLNKKVITLENASKVYDGKYVINNISHEFAEGESIALCGHNGCGKSTMLKLLASIVSLSSGKIVYQKKLKFAYVPEKFPGMEISMIDYLQGIARIERVDFSLVNELISEFYLESMIKTRLNKLSKGSLQKVGVIQAILAPRDVIFLDEPLSGQDADSQKLFITKMNELRNKGVTIFMACHEKMLINELSDKVYTIDKGKLMEVKNPGELQYLVYVRKCPKLQAWLGMKSNGDRYEITVKEAVLKEMVLKLYDEGWEIVGIEKID
;
A
#
# COMPACT_ATOMS: atom_id res chain seq x y z
N MET A 1 -24.59 -3.88 -15.33
CA MET A 1 -23.27 -3.31 -14.93
C MET A 1 -23.54 -2.19 -13.96
N SER A 2 -23.27 -2.39 -12.67
CA SER A 2 -23.38 -1.32 -11.68
C SER A 2 -22.30 -0.28 -12.03
N LEU A 3 -22.71 0.95 -12.34
CA LEU A 3 -21.78 2.08 -12.45
C LEU A 3 -21.09 2.22 -11.09
N ASN A 4 -19.80 1.88 -11.02
CA ASN A 4 -19.01 2.04 -9.81
C ASN A 4 -19.11 3.50 -9.38
N LYS A 5 -19.75 3.75 -8.24
CA LYS A 5 -19.97 5.08 -7.69
C LYS A 5 -18.62 5.65 -7.29
N LYS A 6 -18.28 6.83 -7.82
CA LYS A 6 -17.02 7.51 -7.47
C LYS A 6 -17.05 7.93 -6.00
N VAL A 7 -15.91 7.87 -5.33
CA VAL A 7 -15.74 8.36 -3.94
C VAL A 7 -14.85 9.59 -3.88
N ILE A 8 -13.72 9.56 -4.58
CA ILE A 8 -12.73 10.65 -4.64
C ILE A 8 -12.30 10.85 -6.08
N THR A 9 -12.25 12.09 -6.54
CA THR A 9 -11.75 12.48 -7.86
C THR A 9 -10.60 13.47 -7.70
N LEU A 10 -9.49 13.21 -8.37
CA LEU A 10 -8.37 14.13 -8.55
C LEU A 10 -8.53 14.84 -9.89
N GLU A 11 -8.37 16.16 -9.91
CA GLU A 11 -8.40 16.97 -11.13
C GLU A 11 -7.13 17.82 -11.20
N ASN A 12 -6.24 17.49 -12.13
CA ASN A 12 -4.94 18.15 -12.37
C ASN A 12 -4.13 18.33 -11.06
N ALA A 13 -4.24 17.35 -10.14
CA ALA A 13 -3.68 17.42 -8.81
C ALA A 13 -2.15 17.40 -8.84
N SER A 14 -1.52 18.36 -8.17
CA SER A 14 -0.07 18.43 -8.04
C SER A 14 0.34 18.79 -6.61
N LYS A 15 1.48 18.23 -6.19
CA LYS A 15 2.15 18.57 -4.92
C LYS A 15 3.63 18.79 -5.14
N VAL A 16 4.11 19.93 -4.69
CA VAL A 16 5.51 20.36 -4.79
C VAL A 16 6.06 20.52 -3.37
N TYR A 17 7.27 20.03 -3.13
CA TYR A 17 8.08 20.30 -1.97
C TYR A 17 9.46 20.77 -2.44
N ASP A 18 9.94 21.87 -1.92
CA ASP A 18 11.25 22.47 -2.25
C ASP A 18 11.51 22.55 -3.77
N GLY A 19 10.49 23.00 -4.52
CA GLY A 19 10.56 23.14 -5.98
C GLY A 19 10.48 21.84 -6.78
N LYS A 20 10.36 20.68 -6.12
CA LYS A 20 10.28 19.37 -6.79
C LYS A 20 8.86 18.82 -6.75
N TYR A 21 8.38 18.36 -7.90
CA TYR A 21 7.09 17.67 -7.99
C TYR A 21 7.20 16.28 -7.38
N VAL A 22 6.43 16.03 -6.32
CA VAL A 22 6.21 14.69 -5.75
C VAL A 22 4.97 14.04 -6.38
N ILE A 23 3.94 14.86 -6.63
CA ILE A 23 2.75 14.51 -7.41
C ILE A 23 2.64 15.57 -8.52
N ASN A 24 2.42 15.12 -9.76
CA ASN A 24 2.52 16.00 -10.92
C ASN A 24 1.35 15.81 -11.88
N ASN A 25 0.38 16.73 -11.81
CA ASN A 25 -0.75 16.82 -12.74
C ASN A 25 -1.48 15.48 -12.91
N ILE A 26 -1.97 14.92 -11.80
CA ILE A 26 -2.74 13.69 -11.79
C ILE A 26 -4.23 14.02 -11.88
N SER A 27 -4.92 13.41 -12.86
CA SER A 27 -6.38 13.35 -12.93
C SER A 27 -6.79 11.89 -12.87
N HIS A 28 -7.57 11.51 -11.84
CA HIS A 28 -7.97 10.13 -11.60
C HIS A 28 -9.24 10.05 -10.77
N GLU A 29 -10.02 8.97 -10.94
CA GLU A 29 -11.25 8.71 -10.22
C GLU A 29 -11.14 7.40 -9.48
N PHE A 30 -11.40 7.42 -8.18
CA PHE A 30 -11.46 6.24 -7.33
C PHE A 30 -12.91 5.88 -7.03
N ALA A 31 -13.25 4.59 -7.08
CA ALA A 31 -14.59 4.11 -6.81
C ALA A 31 -14.83 3.80 -5.33
N GLU A 32 -16.09 3.89 -4.90
CA GLU A 32 -16.54 3.55 -3.55
C GLU A 32 -16.43 2.04 -3.32
N GLY A 33 -15.91 1.63 -2.17
CA GLY A 33 -15.77 0.23 -1.78
C GLY A 33 -14.57 -0.50 -2.40
N GLU A 34 -13.75 0.17 -3.24
CA GLU A 34 -12.51 -0.42 -3.76
C GLU A 34 -11.39 -0.41 -2.71
N SER A 35 -10.55 -1.43 -2.75
CA SER A 35 -9.29 -1.46 -2.02
C SER A 35 -8.13 -1.21 -2.98
N ILE A 36 -7.39 -0.13 -2.73
CA ILE A 36 -6.35 0.40 -3.61
C ILE A 36 -4.99 0.33 -2.91
N ALA A 37 -4.02 -0.35 -3.54
CA ALA A 37 -2.63 -0.32 -3.10
C ALA A 37 -1.80 0.68 -3.92
N LEU A 38 -1.02 1.49 -3.23
CA LEU A 38 0.02 2.35 -3.80
C LEU A 38 1.38 1.69 -3.54
N CYS A 39 2.04 1.24 -4.60
CA CYS A 39 3.34 0.59 -4.57
C CYS A 39 4.44 1.50 -5.10
N GLY A 40 5.69 1.09 -4.95
CA GLY A 40 6.86 1.80 -5.48
C GLY A 40 7.93 2.04 -4.42
N HIS A 41 9.09 2.50 -4.87
CA HIS A 41 10.25 2.72 -4.00
C HIS A 41 10.00 3.80 -2.92
N ASN A 42 10.84 3.79 -1.89
CA ASN A 42 10.75 4.81 -0.84
C ASN A 42 11.00 6.21 -1.41
N GLY A 43 10.17 7.16 -0.98
CA GLY A 43 10.25 8.55 -1.46
C GLY A 43 9.55 8.83 -2.80
N CYS A 44 8.92 7.86 -3.47
CA CYS A 44 8.21 8.10 -4.74
C CYS A 44 6.91 8.90 -4.60
N GLY A 45 6.38 9.07 -3.36
CA GLY A 45 5.20 9.89 -3.11
C GLY A 45 3.97 9.16 -2.57
N LYS A 46 4.05 7.86 -2.22
CA LYS A 46 2.94 7.05 -1.68
C LYS A 46 2.25 7.71 -0.48
N SER A 47 3.01 7.98 0.59
CA SER A 47 2.50 8.64 1.80
C SER A 47 1.99 10.05 1.53
N THR A 48 2.60 10.77 0.57
CA THR A 48 2.12 12.08 0.14
C THR A 48 0.75 11.96 -0.53
N MET A 49 0.56 10.98 -1.42
CA MET A 49 -0.73 10.72 -2.06
C MET A 49 -1.81 10.38 -1.02
N LEU A 50 -1.53 9.46 -0.08
CA LEU A 50 -2.46 9.14 1.00
C LEU A 50 -2.86 10.38 1.81
N LYS A 51 -1.89 11.20 2.20
CA LYS A 51 -2.14 12.43 2.97
C LYS A 51 -2.94 13.47 2.20
N LEU A 52 -2.74 13.57 0.88
CA LEU A 52 -3.54 14.42 0.00
C LEU A 52 -4.99 13.93 -0.06
N LEU A 53 -5.20 12.63 -0.33
CA LEU A 53 -6.52 12.02 -0.41
C LEU A 53 -7.28 12.07 0.92
N ALA A 54 -6.57 12.02 2.05
CA ALA A 54 -7.12 12.18 3.40
C ALA A 54 -7.29 13.64 3.84
N SER A 55 -7.01 14.63 2.98
CA SER A 55 -7.02 16.07 3.31
C SER A 55 -6.12 16.47 4.49
N ILE A 56 -5.08 15.68 4.79
CA ILE A 56 -4.10 16.00 5.85
C ILE A 56 -3.10 17.06 5.36
N VAL A 57 -2.79 17.05 4.06
CA VAL A 57 -1.97 18.07 3.42
C VAL A 57 -2.70 18.64 2.20
N SER A 58 -2.46 19.92 1.89
CA SER A 58 -3.08 20.59 0.75
C SER A 58 -2.29 20.36 -0.53
N LEU A 59 -2.98 20.35 -1.68
CA LEU A 59 -2.37 20.40 -3.00
C LEU A 59 -1.60 21.69 -3.20
N SER A 60 -0.59 21.67 -4.08
CA SER A 60 0.06 22.88 -4.62
C SER A 60 -0.72 23.46 -5.80
N SER A 61 -1.42 22.62 -6.59
CA SER A 61 -2.35 23.02 -7.65
C SER A 61 -3.33 21.89 -7.96
N GLY A 62 -4.41 22.21 -8.68
CA GLY A 62 -5.51 21.29 -8.97
C GLY A 62 -6.50 21.20 -7.82
N LYS A 63 -7.35 20.17 -7.80
CA LYS A 63 -8.34 19.97 -6.74
C LYS A 63 -8.61 18.49 -6.47
N ILE A 64 -9.12 18.21 -5.27
CA ILE A 64 -9.68 16.92 -4.85
C ILE A 64 -11.16 17.12 -4.62
N VAL A 65 -11.99 16.29 -5.25
CA VAL A 65 -13.45 16.34 -5.13
C VAL A 65 -13.92 15.08 -4.41
N TYR A 66 -14.59 15.26 -3.29
CA TYR A 66 -15.28 14.19 -2.56
C TYR A 66 -16.75 14.20 -2.93
N GLN A 67 -17.30 13.06 -3.34
CA GLN A 67 -18.68 12.99 -3.85
C GLN A 67 -19.74 13.18 -2.77
N LYS A 68 -19.36 13.00 -1.48
CA LYS A 68 -20.18 13.24 -0.29
C LYS A 68 -19.29 13.66 0.88
N LYS A 69 -19.88 14.05 2.00
CA LYS A 69 -19.13 14.22 3.25
C LYS A 69 -18.69 12.84 3.74
N LEU A 70 -17.39 12.58 3.72
CA LEU A 70 -16.77 11.30 4.08
C LEU A 70 -16.22 11.32 5.50
N LYS A 71 -16.33 10.18 6.18
CA LYS A 71 -15.63 9.92 7.44
C LYS A 71 -14.35 9.17 7.15
N PHE A 72 -13.21 9.78 7.49
CA PHE A 72 -11.88 9.21 7.24
C PHE A 72 -11.29 8.62 8.51
N ALA A 73 -10.46 7.57 8.36
CA ALA A 73 -9.44 7.19 9.31
C ALA A 73 -8.09 7.16 8.58
N TYR A 74 -7.02 7.53 9.29
CA TYR A 74 -5.65 7.49 8.77
C TYR A 74 -4.74 6.81 9.79
N VAL A 75 -4.07 5.75 9.36
CA VAL A 75 -3.04 5.04 10.13
C VAL A 75 -1.69 5.40 9.52
N PRO A 76 -0.87 6.20 10.22
CA PRO A 76 0.45 6.59 9.71
C PRO A 76 1.46 5.43 9.82
N GLU A 77 2.52 5.45 9.01
CA GLU A 77 3.67 4.53 9.10
C GLU A 77 4.27 4.48 10.51
N LYS A 78 4.31 5.63 11.18
CA LYS A 78 4.76 5.76 12.57
C LYS A 78 3.63 6.34 13.39
N PHE A 79 2.92 5.49 14.10
CA PHE A 79 1.91 5.94 15.03
C PHE A 79 2.59 6.66 16.20
N PRO A 80 2.08 7.85 16.63
CA PRO A 80 2.76 8.65 17.64
C PRO A 80 2.71 7.99 19.02
N GLY A 81 3.87 7.88 19.67
CA GLY A 81 3.95 7.54 21.10
C GLY A 81 3.55 8.75 21.94
N MET A 82 2.62 8.55 22.88
CA MET A 82 2.11 9.60 23.78
C MET A 82 2.25 9.14 25.24
N GLU A 83 2.28 10.08 26.18
CA GLU A 83 2.34 9.79 27.63
C GLU A 83 0.98 9.48 28.27
N ILE A 84 0.12 8.82 27.54
CA ILE A 84 -1.19 8.32 27.95
C ILE A 84 -1.19 6.79 27.90
N SER A 85 -1.91 6.12 28.79
CA SER A 85 -2.06 4.67 28.71
C SER A 85 -2.86 4.27 27.46
N MET A 86 -2.62 3.05 26.96
CA MET A 86 -3.31 2.54 25.78
C MET A 86 -4.82 2.52 25.99
N ILE A 87 -5.29 2.07 27.17
CA ILE A 87 -6.72 1.99 27.44
C ILE A 87 -7.36 3.38 27.53
N ASP A 88 -6.70 4.35 28.20
CA ASP A 88 -7.26 5.70 28.30
C ASP A 88 -7.33 6.38 26.94
N TYR A 89 -6.34 6.14 26.08
CA TYR A 89 -6.33 6.64 24.71
C TYR A 89 -7.52 6.07 23.90
N LEU A 90 -7.66 4.72 23.85
CA LEU A 90 -8.70 4.08 23.07
C LEU A 90 -10.11 4.37 23.61
N GLN A 91 -10.30 4.44 24.92
CA GLN A 91 -11.55 4.87 25.53
C GLN A 91 -11.84 6.35 25.22
N GLY A 92 -10.81 7.20 25.17
CA GLY A 92 -10.95 8.59 24.75
C GLY A 92 -11.50 8.69 23.33
N ILE A 93 -10.94 7.90 22.39
CA ILE A 93 -11.46 7.79 21.02
C ILE A 93 -12.89 7.25 20.98
N ALA A 94 -13.19 6.20 21.75
CA ALA A 94 -14.53 5.63 21.82
C ALA A 94 -15.58 6.66 22.29
N ARG A 95 -15.23 7.52 23.26
CA ARG A 95 -16.11 8.63 23.70
C ARG A 95 -16.37 9.63 22.59
N ILE A 96 -15.32 10.04 21.85
CA ILE A 96 -15.43 10.97 20.70
C ILE A 96 -16.34 10.37 19.61
N GLU A 97 -16.14 9.10 19.30
CA GLU A 97 -16.87 8.38 18.26
C GLU A 97 -18.25 7.87 18.73
N ARG A 98 -18.56 7.98 20.03
CA ARG A 98 -19.80 7.50 20.67
C ARG A 98 -20.05 6.01 20.49
N VAL A 99 -18.99 5.22 20.64
CA VAL A 99 -19.04 3.77 20.61
C VAL A 99 -18.89 3.18 22.01
N ASP A 100 -19.42 1.96 22.21
CA ASP A 100 -19.36 1.28 23.48
C ASP A 100 -17.93 0.86 23.84
N PHE A 101 -17.57 0.95 25.12
CA PHE A 101 -16.24 0.54 25.61
C PHE A 101 -16.02 -0.97 25.54
N SER A 102 -17.09 -1.78 25.47
CA SER A 102 -16.98 -3.22 25.24
C SER A 102 -16.23 -3.53 23.94
N LEU A 103 -16.50 -2.74 22.86
CA LEU A 103 -15.81 -2.88 21.58
C LEU A 103 -14.30 -2.57 21.71
N VAL A 104 -13.92 -1.63 22.56
CA VAL A 104 -12.50 -1.35 22.83
C VAL A 104 -11.82 -2.58 23.44
N ASN A 105 -12.46 -3.20 24.45
CA ASN A 105 -11.89 -4.38 25.11
C ASN A 105 -11.84 -5.59 24.15
N GLU A 106 -12.86 -5.78 23.32
CA GLU A 106 -12.90 -6.82 22.28
C GLU A 106 -11.72 -6.65 21.30
N LEU A 107 -11.54 -5.46 20.75
CA LEU A 107 -10.45 -5.18 19.81
C LEU A 107 -9.06 -5.31 20.48
N ILE A 108 -8.90 -4.89 21.72
CA ILE A 108 -7.65 -5.09 22.48
C ILE A 108 -7.32 -6.58 22.58
N SER A 109 -8.33 -7.43 22.89
CA SER A 109 -8.15 -8.88 22.99
C SER A 109 -7.83 -9.51 21.64
N GLU A 110 -8.58 -9.18 20.60
CA GLU A 110 -8.34 -9.68 19.25
C GLU A 110 -6.92 -9.36 18.73
N PHE A 111 -6.39 -8.17 19.06
CA PHE A 111 -5.05 -7.76 18.67
C PHE A 111 -3.94 -8.21 19.64
N TYR A 112 -4.28 -9.04 20.65
CA TYR A 112 -3.34 -9.60 21.65
C TYR A 112 -2.60 -8.52 22.44
N LEU A 113 -3.31 -7.50 22.90
CA LEU A 113 -2.75 -6.36 23.62
C LEU A 113 -3.15 -6.30 25.11
N GLU A 114 -3.83 -7.30 25.66
CA GLU A 114 -4.37 -7.31 27.03
C GLU A 114 -3.29 -7.07 28.09
N SER A 115 -2.12 -7.66 27.91
CA SER A 115 -0.99 -7.47 28.84
C SER A 115 -0.44 -6.06 28.88
N MET A 116 -0.79 -5.23 27.88
CA MET A 116 -0.26 -3.87 27.67
C MET A 116 -1.30 -2.77 27.97
N ILE A 117 -2.47 -3.11 28.46
CA ILE A 117 -3.62 -2.19 28.66
C ILE A 117 -3.22 -0.90 29.38
N LYS A 118 -2.42 -1.01 30.47
CA LYS A 118 -1.96 0.13 31.29
C LYS A 118 -0.63 0.71 30.83
N THR A 119 -0.03 0.17 29.77
CA THR A 119 1.25 0.65 29.24
C THR A 119 1.03 1.96 28.49
N ARG A 120 1.88 2.96 28.73
CA ARG A 120 1.85 4.24 27.97
C ARG A 120 2.22 3.98 26.52
N LEU A 121 1.58 4.71 25.59
CA LEU A 121 1.81 4.53 24.15
C LEU A 121 3.29 4.73 23.76
N ASN A 122 4.00 5.68 24.39
CA ASN A 122 5.44 5.91 24.15
C ASN A 122 6.36 4.81 24.69
N LYS A 123 5.83 3.81 25.39
CA LYS A 123 6.56 2.63 25.92
C LYS A 123 6.21 1.34 25.18
N LEU A 124 5.26 1.38 24.26
CA LEU A 124 4.91 0.25 23.43
C LEU A 124 5.99 -0.01 22.36
N SER A 125 6.13 -1.26 21.94
CA SER A 125 6.93 -1.59 20.75
C SER A 125 6.33 -0.95 19.50
N LYS A 126 7.11 -0.81 18.43
CA LYS A 126 6.61 -0.27 17.15
C LYS A 126 5.39 -1.06 16.65
N GLY A 127 5.44 -2.41 16.70
CA GLY A 127 4.33 -3.25 16.25
C GLY A 127 3.08 -3.09 17.12
N SER A 128 3.23 -3.08 18.47
CA SER A 128 2.10 -2.87 19.37
C SER A 128 1.48 -1.48 19.20
N LEU A 129 2.30 -0.46 18.99
CA LEU A 129 1.84 0.90 18.75
C LEU A 129 1.09 1.01 17.41
N GLN A 130 1.54 0.31 16.39
CA GLN A 130 0.86 0.25 15.10
C GLN A 130 -0.51 -0.45 15.22
N LYS A 131 -0.61 -1.53 16.01
CA LYS A 131 -1.89 -2.20 16.32
C LYS A 131 -2.88 -1.23 16.97
N VAL A 132 -2.44 -0.39 17.90
CA VAL A 132 -3.29 0.67 18.50
C VAL A 132 -3.81 1.62 17.44
N GLY A 133 -2.96 2.03 16.48
CA GLY A 133 -3.38 2.86 15.35
C GLY A 133 -4.45 2.21 14.47
N VAL A 134 -4.32 0.89 14.23
CA VAL A 134 -5.33 0.12 13.50
C VAL A 134 -6.64 0.04 14.30
N ILE A 135 -6.59 -0.29 15.59
CA ILE A 135 -7.78 -0.33 16.46
C ILE A 135 -8.51 1.01 16.43
N GLN A 136 -7.80 2.12 16.59
CA GLN A 136 -8.39 3.46 16.47
C GLN A 136 -9.12 3.67 15.14
N ALA A 137 -8.53 3.22 14.04
CA ALA A 137 -9.11 3.40 12.72
C ALA A 137 -10.41 2.63 12.51
N ILE A 138 -10.51 1.42 13.10
CA ILE A 138 -11.66 0.51 12.93
C ILE A 138 -12.71 0.62 14.03
N LEU A 139 -12.41 1.35 15.10
CA LEU A 139 -13.27 1.47 16.28
C LEU A 139 -14.66 2.07 15.97
N ALA A 140 -14.76 2.87 14.93
CA ALA A 140 -16.02 3.46 14.49
C ALA A 140 -16.22 3.33 12.99
N PRO A 141 -17.48 3.39 12.49
CA PRO A 141 -17.76 3.30 11.06
C PRO A 141 -17.02 4.37 10.26
N ARG A 142 -16.38 3.96 9.18
CA ARG A 142 -15.65 4.82 8.23
C ARG A 142 -16.15 4.60 6.82
N ASP A 143 -16.13 5.66 6.00
CA ASP A 143 -16.33 5.55 4.56
C ASP A 143 -15.02 5.18 3.85
N VAL A 144 -13.90 5.75 4.35
CA VAL A 144 -12.56 5.53 3.76
C VAL A 144 -11.52 5.37 4.86
N ILE A 145 -10.62 4.39 4.69
CA ILE A 145 -9.48 4.17 5.56
C ILE A 145 -8.19 4.31 4.74
N PHE A 146 -7.25 5.09 5.26
CA PHE A 146 -5.92 5.27 4.69
C PHE A 146 -4.88 4.59 5.59
N LEU A 147 -4.05 3.75 5.00
CA LEU A 147 -3.08 2.91 5.69
C LEU A 147 -1.67 3.15 5.10
N ASP A 148 -0.78 3.71 5.89
CA ASP A 148 0.60 4.00 5.46
C ASP A 148 1.54 2.99 6.12
N GLU A 149 2.05 2.02 5.35
CA GLU A 149 2.91 0.90 5.79
C GLU A 149 2.36 0.17 7.04
N PRO A 150 1.10 -0.33 6.99
CA PRO A 150 0.38 -0.75 8.21
C PRO A 150 0.94 -1.99 8.89
N LEU A 151 1.71 -2.84 8.18
CA LEU A 151 2.25 -4.10 8.70
C LEU A 151 3.69 -3.98 9.19
N SER A 152 4.30 -2.79 9.10
CA SER A 152 5.69 -2.60 9.49
C SER A 152 5.96 -3.00 10.95
N GLY A 153 6.82 -4.02 11.13
CA GLY A 153 7.21 -4.52 12.45
C GLY A 153 6.18 -5.44 13.13
N GLN A 154 5.21 -5.98 12.39
CA GLN A 154 4.25 -6.96 12.90
C GLN A 154 4.66 -8.40 12.58
N ASP A 155 4.35 -9.31 13.50
CA ASP A 155 4.50 -10.75 13.32
C ASP A 155 3.43 -11.33 12.38
N ALA A 156 3.64 -12.57 11.90
CA ALA A 156 2.79 -13.21 10.90
C ALA A 156 1.32 -13.37 11.35
N ASP A 157 1.07 -13.64 12.64
CA ASP A 157 -0.30 -13.82 13.13
C ASP A 157 -1.03 -12.47 13.20
N SER A 158 -0.33 -11.42 13.63
CA SER A 158 -0.85 -10.05 13.59
C SER A 158 -1.16 -9.57 12.16
N GLN A 159 -0.32 -9.95 11.19
CA GLN A 159 -0.55 -9.64 9.79
C GLN A 159 -1.82 -10.32 9.26
N LYS A 160 -2.03 -11.61 9.57
CA LYS A 160 -3.24 -12.35 9.19
C LYS A 160 -4.50 -11.73 9.79
N LEU A 161 -4.45 -11.41 11.09
CA LEU A 161 -5.57 -10.75 11.77
C LEU A 161 -5.89 -9.41 11.11
N PHE A 162 -4.88 -8.59 10.82
CA PHE A 162 -5.06 -7.32 10.12
C PHE A 162 -5.76 -7.50 8.76
N ILE A 163 -5.30 -8.45 7.95
CA ILE A 163 -5.90 -8.76 6.64
C ILE A 163 -7.36 -9.18 6.80
N THR A 164 -7.66 -10.04 7.78
CA THR A 164 -9.02 -10.47 8.09
C THR A 164 -9.91 -9.26 8.41
N LYS A 165 -9.46 -8.36 9.30
CA LYS A 165 -10.22 -7.16 9.68
C LYS A 165 -10.42 -6.19 8.51
N MET A 166 -9.41 -6.01 7.66
CA MET A 166 -9.55 -5.16 6.46
C MET A 166 -10.52 -5.76 5.45
N ASN A 167 -10.52 -7.09 5.26
CA ASN A 167 -11.50 -7.76 4.40
C ASN A 167 -12.93 -7.65 4.94
N GLU A 168 -13.13 -7.75 6.26
CA GLU A 168 -14.43 -7.51 6.89
C GLU A 168 -14.95 -6.10 6.59
N LEU A 169 -14.09 -5.09 6.66
CA LEU A 169 -14.45 -3.69 6.35
C LEU A 169 -14.73 -3.49 4.86
N ARG A 170 -13.91 -4.07 3.99
CA ARG A 170 -14.11 -4.06 2.54
C ARG A 170 -15.47 -4.69 2.17
N ASN A 171 -15.82 -5.83 2.77
CA ASN A 171 -17.11 -6.48 2.55
C ASN A 171 -18.31 -5.64 3.04
N LYS A 172 -18.08 -4.70 3.97
CA LYS A 172 -19.06 -3.68 4.40
C LYS A 172 -19.09 -2.45 3.50
N GLY A 173 -18.30 -2.42 2.41
CA GLY A 173 -18.26 -1.33 1.45
C GLY A 173 -17.32 -0.17 1.83
N VAL A 174 -16.43 -0.36 2.79
CA VAL A 174 -15.41 0.65 3.15
C VAL A 174 -14.36 0.70 2.04
N THR A 175 -14.05 1.90 1.57
CA THR A 175 -12.95 2.12 0.62
C THR A 175 -11.62 2.11 1.38
N ILE A 176 -10.62 1.40 0.86
CA ILE A 176 -9.32 1.27 1.52
C ILE A 176 -8.24 1.79 0.57
N PHE A 177 -7.40 2.70 1.06
CA PHE A 177 -6.17 3.09 0.41
C PHE A 177 -4.98 2.67 1.26
N MET A 178 -4.03 1.95 0.68
CA MET A 178 -2.84 1.54 1.40
C MET A 178 -1.57 1.85 0.62
N ALA A 179 -0.59 2.42 1.29
CA ALA A 179 0.79 2.47 0.81
C ALA A 179 1.51 1.28 1.45
N CYS A 180 2.01 0.38 0.64
CA CYS A 180 2.67 -0.84 1.11
C CYS A 180 3.62 -1.41 0.05
N HIS A 181 4.47 -2.31 0.48
CA HIS A 181 5.37 -3.06 -0.39
C HIS A 181 5.27 -4.58 -0.14
N GLU A 182 4.49 -5.01 0.84
CA GLU A 182 4.27 -6.42 1.15
C GLU A 182 3.33 -7.06 0.14
N LYS A 183 3.85 -8.02 -0.62
CA LYS A 183 3.10 -8.73 -1.65
C LYS A 183 1.85 -9.42 -1.13
N MET A 184 1.93 -10.02 0.08
CA MET A 184 0.80 -10.70 0.68
C MET A 184 -0.37 -9.72 0.87
N LEU A 185 -0.09 -8.53 1.40
CA LEU A 185 -1.08 -7.49 1.61
C LEU A 185 -1.72 -7.03 0.29
N ILE A 186 -0.87 -6.81 -0.73
CA ILE A 186 -1.32 -6.42 -2.06
C ILE A 186 -2.24 -7.50 -2.65
N ASN A 187 -1.80 -8.76 -2.64
CA ASN A 187 -2.54 -9.86 -3.27
C ASN A 187 -3.86 -10.18 -2.55
N GLU A 188 -3.90 -10.08 -1.23
CA GLU A 188 -5.08 -10.47 -0.46
C GLU A 188 -6.10 -9.35 -0.26
N LEU A 189 -5.68 -8.08 -0.34
CA LEU A 189 -6.56 -6.96 -0.07
C LEU A 189 -6.85 -6.06 -1.27
N SER A 190 -5.98 -5.99 -2.30
CA SER A 190 -6.13 -4.96 -3.33
C SER A 190 -7.01 -5.40 -4.49
N ASP A 191 -7.97 -4.55 -4.86
CA ASP A 191 -8.71 -4.65 -6.13
C ASP A 191 -7.92 -4.01 -7.27
N LYS A 192 -7.19 -2.92 -6.95
CA LYS A 192 -6.35 -2.18 -7.89
C LYS A 192 -5.02 -1.82 -7.25
N VAL A 193 -3.99 -1.83 -8.07
CA VAL A 193 -2.64 -1.45 -7.64
C VAL A 193 -2.13 -0.35 -8.55
N TYR A 194 -1.57 0.68 -7.94
CA TYR A 194 -0.95 1.79 -8.64
C TYR A 194 0.49 1.97 -8.17
N THR A 195 1.32 2.44 -9.06
CA THR A 195 2.66 2.95 -8.73
C THR A 195 2.73 4.45 -9.02
N ILE A 196 3.60 5.14 -8.28
CA ILE A 196 3.92 6.54 -8.53
C ILE A 196 5.33 6.59 -9.10
N ASP A 197 5.42 7.00 -10.37
CA ASP A 197 6.72 7.22 -11.03
C ASP A 197 6.80 8.65 -11.54
N LYS A 198 7.88 9.36 -11.17
CA LYS A 198 8.11 10.78 -11.55
C LYS A 198 6.88 11.66 -11.30
N GLY A 199 6.17 11.40 -10.21
CA GLY A 199 4.96 12.11 -9.81
C GLY A 199 3.69 11.72 -10.57
N LYS A 200 3.71 10.73 -11.46
CA LYS A 200 2.54 10.23 -12.20
C LYS A 200 2.00 8.96 -11.56
N LEU A 201 0.67 8.83 -11.52
CA LEU A 201 -0.02 7.65 -11.05
C LEU A 201 -0.23 6.70 -12.24
N MET A 202 0.25 5.47 -12.13
CA MET A 202 0.13 4.44 -13.17
C MET A 202 -0.48 3.18 -12.57
N GLU A 203 -1.48 2.62 -13.24
CA GLU A 203 -2.09 1.35 -12.83
C GLU A 203 -1.15 0.18 -13.17
N VAL A 204 -0.91 -0.68 -12.19
CA VAL A 204 -0.10 -1.89 -12.36
C VAL A 204 -1.02 -3.02 -12.79
N LYS A 205 -0.92 -3.45 -14.02
CA LYS A 205 -1.62 -4.65 -14.51
C LYS A 205 -0.86 -5.88 -14.00
N ASN A 206 -1.51 -6.77 -13.30
CA ASN A 206 -0.93 -7.97 -12.66
C ASN A 206 0.02 -7.69 -11.47
N PRO A 207 -0.49 -7.14 -10.36
CA PRO A 207 0.32 -6.72 -9.20
C PRO A 207 1.01 -7.85 -8.42
N GLY A 208 0.75 -9.11 -8.74
CA GLY A 208 1.39 -10.27 -8.11
C GLY A 208 2.53 -10.89 -8.92
N GLU A 209 2.75 -10.46 -10.14
CA GLU A 209 3.79 -11.01 -10.99
C GLU A 209 5.09 -10.22 -10.86
N LEU A 210 6.02 -10.74 -10.05
CA LEU A 210 7.41 -10.28 -10.10
C LEU A 210 7.95 -10.48 -11.51
N GLN A 211 8.59 -9.45 -12.00
CA GLN A 211 9.36 -9.49 -13.22
C GLN A 211 10.84 -9.41 -12.92
N TYR A 212 11.61 -10.07 -13.74
CA TYR A 212 13.06 -10.07 -13.68
C TYR A 212 13.63 -9.66 -15.02
N LEU A 213 14.70 -8.88 -15.01
CA LEU A 213 15.56 -8.65 -16.17
C LEU A 213 16.63 -9.73 -16.15
N VAL A 214 16.63 -10.56 -17.19
CA VAL A 214 17.66 -11.56 -17.43
C VAL A 214 18.59 -10.99 -18.50
N TYR A 215 19.86 -10.87 -18.16
CA TYR A 215 20.90 -10.39 -19.04
C TYR A 215 21.64 -11.57 -19.63
N VAL A 216 21.75 -11.64 -20.94
CA VAL A 216 22.52 -12.64 -21.67
C VAL A 216 23.57 -12.00 -22.56
N ARG A 217 24.77 -12.58 -22.64
CA ARG A 217 25.81 -12.05 -23.51
C ARG A 217 25.48 -12.28 -24.97
N LYS A 218 25.73 -11.28 -25.82
CA LYS A 218 25.58 -11.42 -27.27
C LYS A 218 26.52 -12.51 -27.79
N CYS A 219 25.95 -13.48 -28.49
CA CYS A 219 26.70 -14.54 -29.16
C CYS A 219 26.44 -14.49 -30.67
N PRO A 220 27.46 -14.28 -31.51
CA PRO A 220 27.26 -14.21 -32.98
C PRO A 220 26.66 -15.48 -33.60
N LYS A 221 26.74 -16.61 -32.90
CA LYS A 221 26.22 -17.91 -33.36
C LYS A 221 24.75 -18.11 -33.01
N LEU A 222 24.16 -17.27 -32.15
CA LEU A 222 22.78 -17.41 -31.68
C LEU A 222 21.94 -16.24 -32.16
N GLN A 223 20.75 -16.53 -32.65
CA GLN A 223 19.78 -15.53 -33.04
C GLN A 223 19.02 -15.03 -31.81
N ALA A 224 18.89 -13.71 -31.63
CA ALA A 224 18.12 -13.14 -30.55
C ALA A 224 16.65 -13.57 -30.62
N TRP A 225 16.07 -13.90 -29.46
CA TRP A 225 14.65 -14.25 -29.39
C TRP A 225 13.77 -13.00 -29.53
N LEU A 226 12.52 -13.24 -29.93
CA LEU A 226 11.49 -12.21 -29.90
C LEU A 226 11.31 -11.71 -28.44
N GLY A 227 11.45 -10.42 -28.24
CA GLY A 227 11.38 -9.79 -26.92
C GLY A 227 12.74 -9.50 -26.26
N MET A 228 13.85 -9.98 -26.81
CA MET A 228 15.19 -9.57 -26.40
C MET A 228 15.48 -8.14 -26.86
N LYS A 229 15.86 -7.28 -25.93
CA LYS A 229 16.31 -5.91 -26.23
C LYS A 229 17.82 -5.85 -26.21
N SER A 230 18.42 -5.25 -27.23
CA SER A 230 19.87 -5.06 -27.29
C SER A 230 20.29 -3.92 -26.39
N ASN A 231 21.25 -4.18 -25.49
CA ASN A 231 21.86 -3.19 -24.61
C ASN A 231 23.38 -3.40 -24.57
N GLY A 232 24.12 -2.57 -25.27
CA GLY A 232 25.58 -2.70 -25.37
C GLY A 232 26.03 -4.04 -25.96
N ASP A 233 26.80 -4.80 -25.18
CA ASP A 233 27.35 -6.13 -25.53
C ASP A 233 26.43 -7.31 -25.12
N ARG A 234 25.25 -7.02 -24.58
CA ARG A 234 24.30 -8.01 -24.06
C ARG A 234 22.89 -7.79 -24.59
N TYR A 235 22.05 -8.80 -24.41
CA TYR A 235 20.60 -8.70 -24.55
C TYR A 235 19.93 -8.73 -23.18
N GLU A 236 18.78 -8.08 -23.09
CA GLU A 236 17.91 -8.03 -21.91
C GLU A 236 16.57 -8.66 -22.24
N ILE A 237 16.07 -9.53 -21.35
CA ILE A 237 14.76 -10.17 -21.46
C ILE A 237 14.00 -9.88 -20.17
N THR A 238 12.78 -9.34 -20.28
CA THR A 238 11.87 -9.25 -19.14
C THR A 238 11.13 -10.56 -18.97
N VAL A 239 11.25 -11.18 -17.79
CA VAL A 239 10.70 -12.51 -17.49
C VAL A 239 9.87 -12.44 -16.22
N LYS A 240 8.67 -13.04 -16.23
CA LYS A 240 7.83 -13.18 -15.03
C LYS A 240 8.42 -14.23 -14.08
N GLU A 241 8.27 -14.01 -12.75
CA GLU A 241 8.76 -14.95 -11.73
C GLU A 241 8.28 -16.40 -11.97
N ALA A 242 7.01 -16.54 -12.32
CA ALA A 242 6.38 -17.87 -12.54
C ALA A 242 7.09 -18.71 -13.58
N VAL A 243 7.71 -18.09 -14.59
CA VAL A 243 8.41 -18.78 -15.69
C VAL A 243 9.91 -18.52 -15.70
N LEU A 244 10.45 -17.83 -14.69
CA LEU A 244 11.86 -17.46 -14.64
C LEU A 244 12.78 -18.69 -14.70
N LYS A 245 12.50 -19.70 -13.88
CA LYS A 245 13.30 -20.93 -13.83
C LYS A 245 13.30 -21.66 -15.19
N GLU A 246 12.15 -21.78 -15.81
CA GLU A 246 12.01 -22.43 -17.11
C GLU A 246 12.76 -21.64 -18.21
N MET A 247 12.62 -20.32 -18.18
CA MET A 247 13.31 -19.41 -19.11
C MET A 247 14.82 -19.48 -18.96
N VAL A 248 15.34 -19.50 -17.73
CA VAL A 248 16.78 -19.61 -17.44
C VAL A 248 17.34 -20.94 -17.94
N LEU A 249 16.63 -22.05 -17.70
CA LEU A 249 17.03 -23.38 -18.21
C LEU A 249 17.04 -23.40 -19.72
N LYS A 250 15.99 -22.86 -20.37
CA LYS A 250 15.90 -22.79 -21.83
C LYS A 250 17.05 -21.98 -22.45
N LEU A 251 17.38 -20.82 -21.86
CA LEU A 251 18.51 -20.01 -22.31
C LEU A 251 19.84 -20.80 -22.22
N TYR A 252 20.03 -21.51 -21.11
CA TYR A 252 21.23 -22.33 -20.89
C TYR A 252 21.33 -23.48 -21.89
N ASP A 253 20.25 -24.20 -22.13
CA ASP A 253 20.18 -25.34 -23.06
C ASP A 253 20.43 -24.92 -24.52
N GLU A 254 20.03 -23.69 -24.88
CA GLU A 254 20.33 -23.10 -26.18
C GLU A 254 21.75 -22.50 -26.29
N GLY A 255 22.52 -22.53 -25.22
CA GLY A 255 23.92 -22.08 -25.20
C GLY A 255 24.10 -20.59 -24.94
N TRP A 256 23.09 -19.89 -24.40
CA TRP A 256 23.23 -18.51 -23.98
C TRP A 256 24.01 -18.40 -22.67
N GLU A 257 24.95 -17.47 -22.59
CA GLU A 257 25.66 -17.13 -21.36
C GLU A 257 24.84 -16.10 -20.57
N ILE A 258 24.27 -16.53 -19.43
CA ILE A 258 23.55 -15.65 -18.52
C ILE A 258 24.56 -14.86 -17.68
N VAL A 259 24.56 -13.54 -17.78
CA VAL A 259 25.51 -12.65 -17.10
C VAL A 259 24.91 -11.95 -15.88
N GLY A 260 23.60 -11.98 -15.73
CA GLY A 260 22.91 -11.42 -14.57
C GLY A 260 21.40 -11.67 -14.59
N ILE A 261 20.82 -11.63 -13.40
CA ILE A 261 19.35 -11.66 -13.20
C ILE A 261 19.07 -10.59 -12.15
N GLU A 262 18.28 -9.59 -12.51
CA GLU A 262 17.89 -8.51 -11.62
C GLU A 262 16.36 -8.48 -11.49
N LYS A 263 15.90 -8.30 -10.28
CA LYS A 263 14.48 -8.12 -10.02
C LYS A 263 14.07 -6.71 -10.46
N ILE A 264 12.99 -6.62 -11.23
CA ILE A 264 12.36 -5.34 -11.55
C ILE A 264 11.35 -5.04 -10.44
N ASP A 265 11.57 -3.91 -9.76
CA ASP A 265 10.63 -3.39 -8.75
C ASP A 265 9.44 -2.67 -9.39
#